data_3ab88a3761d34b59d558616c8996ae41
#
_entry.id   3ab88a3761d34b59d558616c8996ae41
#
_cell.length_a   1.000
_cell.length_b   1.000
_cell.length_c   1.000
_cell.angle_alpha   90.00
_cell.angle_beta   90.00
_cell.angle_gamma   90.00
#
_symmetry.space_group_name_H-M   'P 1'
#
loop_
_entity.id
_entity.type
_entity.pdbx_description
1 polymer ?
#
loop_
_entity_poly.entity_id
_entity_poly.type
_entity_poly.pdbx_seq_one_letter_code
_entity_poly.pdbx_strand_id
1 'polypeptide(L)'
;MPRVVSTGLVFFFATLLIASEIPKVSDRHWTRKYDPYFRKYSKRFFGPAIDWHWFKAQGIAESGLRENAKSWVNAKGIMQIMPNTFTELKKKNAQLKDVMIPRWNICAGIYYDSILFKKWEEDRKFLDRMRFTMGSYNAGFRTILRAQKVSR
;
A
#
# COMPACT_ATOMS: atom_id res chain seq x y z
N MET A 1 -18.87 6.27 -48.07
CA MET A 1 -18.36 6.96 -46.88
C MET A 1 -17.77 5.92 -45.94
N PRO A 2 -16.45 5.82 -45.76
CA PRO A 2 -15.86 4.82 -44.88
C PRO A 2 -15.86 5.33 -43.41
N ARG A 3 -16.33 4.47 -42.51
CA ARG A 3 -16.27 4.70 -41.07
C ARG A 3 -14.82 4.62 -40.58
N VAL A 4 -14.32 5.72 -39.99
CA VAL A 4 -13.05 5.77 -39.27
C VAL A 4 -13.21 5.03 -37.94
N VAL A 5 -12.58 3.85 -37.83
CA VAL A 5 -12.45 3.12 -36.56
C VAL A 5 -11.25 3.73 -35.85
N SER A 6 -11.55 4.50 -34.81
CA SER A 6 -10.53 5.03 -33.90
C SER A 6 -9.95 3.88 -33.07
N THR A 7 -8.76 3.42 -33.44
CA THR A 7 -7.97 2.47 -32.66
C THR A 7 -7.36 3.21 -31.47
N GLY A 8 -8.04 3.14 -30.34
CA GLY A 8 -7.48 3.59 -29.06
C GLY A 8 -6.25 2.77 -28.73
N LEU A 9 -5.09 3.40 -28.79
CA LEU A 9 -3.80 2.83 -28.42
C LEU A 9 -3.77 2.64 -26.90
N VAL A 10 -4.11 1.44 -26.45
CA VAL A 10 -3.93 1.02 -25.07
C VAL A 10 -2.43 0.81 -24.87
N PHE A 11 -1.75 1.76 -24.25
CA PHE A 11 -0.39 1.58 -23.77
C PHE A 11 -0.38 0.53 -22.64
N PHE A 12 -0.17 -0.72 -23.03
CA PHE A 12 0.29 -1.77 -22.14
C PHE A 12 1.73 -1.39 -21.75
N PHE A 13 1.91 -0.78 -20.58
CA PHE A 13 3.19 -0.84 -19.91
C PHE A 13 3.39 -2.29 -19.46
N ALA A 14 3.87 -3.11 -20.37
CA ALA A 14 4.57 -4.33 -20.01
C ALA A 14 5.86 -3.88 -19.32
N THR A 15 5.80 -3.67 -18.00
CA THR A 15 7.00 -3.65 -17.18
C THR A 15 7.65 -5.00 -17.36
N LEU A 16 8.70 -5.01 -18.20
CA LEU A 16 9.64 -6.10 -18.32
C LEU A 16 10.12 -6.38 -16.89
N LEU A 17 9.61 -7.44 -16.27
CA LEU A 17 10.13 -8.01 -15.03
C LEU A 17 11.52 -8.56 -15.38
N ILE A 18 12.52 -7.65 -15.41
CA ILE A 18 13.87 -8.07 -15.14
C ILE A 18 13.77 -8.68 -13.75
N ALA A 19 14.00 -9.97 -13.62
CA ALA A 19 14.14 -10.67 -12.36
C ALA A 19 15.43 -10.20 -11.69
N SER A 20 15.47 -8.91 -11.33
CA SER A 20 16.38 -8.39 -10.33
C SER A 20 15.89 -9.01 -9.03
N GLU A 21 16.74 -9.76 -8.34
CA GLU A 21 16.45 -10.31 -7.03
C GLU A 21 15.78 -9.22 -6.19
N ILE A 22 14.52 -9.43 -5.81
CA ILE A 22 13.80 -8.50 -4.95
C ILE A 22 14.58 -8.46 -3.64
N PRO A 23 15.19 -7.32 -3.27
CA PRO A 23 16.00 -7.24 -2.07
C PRO A 23 15.17 -7.71 -0.87
N LYS A 24 15.69 -8.69 -0.12
CA LYS A 24 15.00 -9.18 1.08
C LYS A 24 14.77 -7.99 2.02
N VAL A 25 13.59 -7.88 2.58
CA VAL A 25 13.20 -6.80 3.50
C VAL A 25 14.13 -6.69 4.71
N SER A 26 14.79 -7.80 5.07
CA SER A 26 15.81 -7.87 6.11
C SER A 26 17.23 -7.54 5.63
N ASP A 27 17.41 -7.23 4.34
CA ASP A 27 18.72 -6.92 3.79
C ASP A 27 19.31 -5.67 4.47
N ARG A 28 20.62 -5.65 4.69
CA ARG A 28 21.37 -4.51 5.24
C ARG A 28 21.24 -3.24 4.41
N HIS A 29 20.85 -3.36 3.16
CA HIS A 29 20.52 -2.26 2.26
C HIS A 29 19.39 -1.36 2.79
N TRP A 30 18.42 -1.94 3.55
CA TRP A 30 17.28 -1.19 4.05
C TRP A 30 17.46 -0.76 5.50
N THR A 31 17.22 0.53 5.78
CA THR A 31 17.31 1.09 7.11
C THR A 31 16.45 0.34 8.13
N ARG A 32 16.98 0.16 9.35
CA ARG A 32 16.23 -0.37 10.50
C ARG A 32 15.59 0.71 11.37
N LYS A 33 15.82 1.99 11.05
CA LYS A 33 15.34 3.16 11.81
C LYS A 33 13.85 3.08 12.14
N TYR A 34 13.04 2.54 11.21
CA TYR A 34 11.59 2.52 11.33
C TYR A 34 11.01 1.18 11.77
N ASP A 35 11.82 0.13 11.92
CA ASP A 35 11.37 -1.22 12.29
C ASP A 35 10.51 -1.24 13.56
N PRO A 36 10.83 -0.46 14.64
CA PRO A 36 9.98 -0.41 15.82
C PRO A 36 8.55 0.06 15.54
N TYR A 37 8.36 0.98 14.57
CA TYR A 37 7.03 1.48 14.19
C TYR A 37 6.27 0.44 13.39
N PHE A 38 6.91 -0.22 12.43
CA PHE A 38 6.31 -1.31 11.67
C PHE A 38 5.86 -2.44 12.58
N ARG A 39 6.71 -2.92 13.49
CA ARG A 39 6.37 -3.95 14.48
C ARG A 39 5.20 -3.53 15.37
N LYS A 40 5.26 -2.32 15.91
CA LYS A 40 4.23 -1.80 16.82
C LYS A 40 2.85 -1.76 16.16
N TYR A 41 2.76 -1.17 14.97
CA TYR A 41 1.48 -0.93 14.31
C TYR A 41 0.94 -2.16 13.60
N SER A 42 1.81 -3.05 13.10
CA SER A 42 1.41 -4.37 12.63
C SER A 42 0.72 -5.16 13.76
N LYS A 43 1.39 -5.28 14.91
CA LYS A 43 0.82 -5.96 16.08
C LYS A 43 -0.50 -5.33 16.51
N ARG A 44 -0.60 -3.99 16.49
CA ARG A 44 -1.79 -3.27 16.92
C ARG A 44 -3.02 -3.53 16.04
N PHE A 45 -2.86 -3.50 14.71
CA PHE A 45 -3.97 -3.50 13.77
C PHE A 45 -4.28 -4.88 13.18
N PHE A 46 -3.32 -5.78 13.17
CA PHE A 46 -3.45 -7.13 12.62
C PHE A 46 -3.20 -8.25 13.64
N GLY A 47 -2.68 -7.91 14.81
CA GLY A 47 -2.35 -8.87 15.85
C GLY A 47 -0.90 -9.39 15.76
N PRO A 48 -0.47 -10.17 16.78
CA PRO A 48 0.93 -10.59 16.92
C PRO A 48 1.38 -11.66 15.91
N ALA A 49 0.43 -12.38 15.30
CA ALA A 49 0.73 -13.46 14.37
C ALA A 49 1.10 -12.98 12.96
N ILE A 50 0.86 -11.68 12.66
CA ILE A 50 1.17 -11.13 11.34
C ILE A 50 2.61 -10.70 11.27
N ASP A 51 3.31 -11.15 10.24
CA ASP A 51 4.68 -10.70 9.97
C ASP A 51 4.69 -9.22 9.55
N TRP A 52 5.29 -8.39 10.36
CA TRP A 52 5.43 -6.95 10.13
C TRP A 52 6.24 -6.60 8.87
N HIS A 53 7.02 -7.54 8.36
CA HIS A 53 7.80 -7.34 7.14
C HIS A 53 6.93 -7.07 5.90
N TRP A 54 5.68 -7.52 5.88
CA TRP A 54 4.72 -7.15 4.83
C TRP A 54 4.62 -5.63 4.67
N PHE A 55 4.44 -4.93 5.77
CA PHE A 55 4.27 -3.48 5.77
C PHE A 55 5.58 -2.72 5.55
N LYS A 56 6.70 -3.28 6.01
CA LYS A 56 8.01 -2.71 5.68
C LYS A 56 8.31 -2.84 4.19
N ALA A 57 8.03 -3.99 3.57
CA ALA A 57 8.17 -4.20 2.14
C ALA A 57 7.29 -3.23 1.34
N GLN A 58 6.07 -2.98 1.79
CA GLN A 58 5.20 -1.96 1.20
C GLN A 58 5.83 -0.56 1.30
N GLY A 59 6.31 -0.15 2.47
CA GLY A 59 6.99 1.15 2.63
C GLY A 59 8.26 1.29 1.79
N ILE A 60 8.96 0.18 1.52
CA ILE A 60 10.08 0.13 0.57
C ILE A 60 9.57 0.38 -0.85
N ALA A 61 8.52 -0.31 -1.28
CA ALA A 61 7.92 -0.16 -2.60
C ALA A 61 7.36 1.26 -2.81
N GLU A 62 6.73 1.85 -1.79
CA GLU A 62 6.10 3.17 -1.86
C GLU A 62 7.12 4.32 -1.96
N SER A 63 8.20 4.27 -1.21
CA SER A 63 9.12 5.42 -1.12
C SER A 63 10.60 5.06 -0.98
N GLY A 64 10.97 3.78 -0.89
CA GLY A 64 12.31 3.38 -0.44
C GLY A 64 12.58 3.79 1.02
N LEU A 65 11.55 3.82 1.87
CA LEU A 65 11.57 4.27 3.27
C LEU A 65 12.01 5.74 3.45
N ARG A 66 11.81 6.60 2.45
CA ARG A 66 12.16 8.03 2.53
C ARG A 66 11.07 8.80 3.25
N GLU A 67 11.41 9.35 4.43
CA GLU A 67 10.46 10.07 5.28
C GLU A 67 9.90 11.34 4.65
N ASN A 68 10.69 12.02 3.81
CA ASN A 68 10.30 13.25 3.13
C ASN A 68 9.80 13.02 1.70
N ALA A 69 9.50 11.78 1.32
CA ALA A 69 9.01 11.48 -0.01
C ALA A 69 7.69 12.19 -0.29
N LYS A 70 7.58 12.77 -1.49
CA LYS A 70 6.38 13.41 -1.99
C LYS A 70 6.23 13.07 -3.46
N SER A 71 5.09 12.50 -3.85
CA SER A 71 4.80 12.21 -5.24
C SER A 71 4.23 13.43 -5.97
N TRP A 72 4.16 13.35 -7.30
CA TRP A 72 3.56 14.41 -8.13
C TRP A 72 2.05 14.58 -7.84
N VAL A 73 1.35 13.54 -7.36
CA VAL A 73 -0.05 13.59 -6.90
C VAL A 73 -0.16 13.95 -5.41
N ASN A 74 0.94 14.42 -4.79
CA ASN A 74 0.99 14.86 -3.39
C ASN A 74 0.83 13.75 -2.33
N ALA A 75 1.06 12.48 -2.68
CA ALA A 75 1.20 11.42 -1.68
C ALA A 75 2.46 11.67 -0.83
N LYS A 76 2.42 11.37 0.47
CA LYS A 76 3.42 11.82 1.45
C LYS A 76 4.03 10.71 2.28
N GLY A 77 5.33 10.83 2.52
CA GLY A 77 6.11 10.06 3.49
C GLY A 77 6.36 8.61 3.10
N ILE A 78 6.79 7.82 4.07
CA ILE A 78 7.25 6.43 3.90
C ILE A 78 6.20 5.55 3.20
N MET A 79 4.93 5.68 3.61
CA MET A 79 3.82 4.88 3.11
C MET A 79 3.02 5.60 2.01
N GLN A 80 3.51 6.72 1.46
CA GLN A 80 2.87 7.49 0.38
C GLN A 80 1.35 7.71 0.60
N ILE A 81 1.00 8.25 1.77
CA ILE A 81 -0.40 8.49 2.11
C ILE A 81 -0.90 9.76 1.42
N MET A 82 -2.03 9.65 0.74
CA MET A 82 -2.73 10.83 0.18
C MET A 82 -3.30 11.71 1.30
N PRO A 83 -3.22 13.05 1.19
CA PRO A 83 -3.72 13.97 2.22
C PRO A 83 -5.19 13.73 2.61
N ASN A 84 -6.05 13.49 1.63
CA ASN A 84 -7.46 13.20 1.88
C ASN A 84 -7.64 11.89 2.65
N THR A 85 -6.90 10.84 2.28
CA THR A 85 -6.89 9.56 3.01
C THR A 85 -6.43 9.79 4.44
N PHE A 86 -5.35 10.54 4.66
CA PHE A 86 -4.88 10.84 6.01
C PHE A 86 -5.93 11.56 6.85
N THR A 87 -6.62 12.53 6.27
CA THR A 87 -7.70 13.27 6.94
C THR A 87 -8.84 12.33 7.37
N GLU A 88 -9.27 11.42 6.50
CA GLU A 88 -10.30 10.43 6.83
C GLU A 88 -9.85 9.44 7.91
N LEU A 89 -8.59 8.99 7.85
CA LEU A 89 -8.02 8.12 8.88
C LEU A 89 -7.91 8.82 10.23
N LYS A 90 -7.56 10.11 10.24
CA LYS A 90 -7.45 10.92 11.44
C LYS A 90 -8.80 11.13 12.14
N LYS A 91 -9.90 11.27 11.39
CA LYS A 91 -11.26 11.30 11.96
C LYS A 91 -11.60 10.03 12.74
N LYS A 92 -11.08 8.87 12.29
CA LYS A 92 -11.31 7.55 12.91
C LYS A 92 -10.28 7.19 13.98
N ASN A 93 -9.11 7.82 13.96
CA ASN A 93 -8.02 7.58 14.89
C ASN A 93 -7.33 8.89 15.27
N ALA A 94 -7.81 9.51 16.35
CA ALA A 94 -7.33 10.81 16.85
C ALA A 94 -5.84 10.82 17.27
N GLN A 95 -5.18 9.66 17.36
CA GLN A 95 -3.74 9.57 17.65
C GLN A 95 -2.89 10.02 16.46
N LEU A 96 -3.42 10.00 15.24
CA LEU A 96 -2.71 10.49 14.06
C LEU A 96 -2.51 12.00 14.15
N LYS A 97 -1.25 12.46 14.16
CA LYS A 97 -0.93 13.90 14.32
C LYS A 97 -0.62 14.56 12.98
N ASP A 98 0.48 14.14 12.35
CA ASP A 98 1.00 14.72 11.12
C ASP A 98 1.49 13.61 10.18
N VAL A 99 1.08 13.70 8.92
CA VAL A 99 1.42 12.72 7.88
C VAL A 99 2.91 12.72 7.51
N MET A 100 3.62 13.82 7.77
CA MET A 100 5.07 13.90 7.49
C MET A 100 5.93 13.28 8.60
N ILE A 101 5.38 13.06 9.79
CA ILE A 101 6.11 12.40 10.88
C ILE A 101 6.13 10.88 10.62
N PRO A 102 7.31 10.23 10.49
CA PRO A 102 7.45 8.82 10.12
C PRO A 102 6.58 7.87 10.93
N ARG A 103 6.55 8.06 12.24
CA ARG A 103 5.71 7.27 13.16
C ARG A 103 4.23 7.31 12.76
N TRP A 104 3.70 8.48 12.44
CA TRP A 104 2.29 8.63 12.13
C TRP A 104 1.97 8.25 10.70
N ASN A 105 2.93 8.44 9.80
CA ASN A 105 2.82 7.99 8.42
C ASN A 105 2.70 6.46 8.35
N ILE A 106 3.62 5.73 9.01
CA ILE A 106 3.58 4.26 9.10
C ILE A 106 2.30 3.79 9.83
N CYS A 107 1.93 4.46 10.93
CA CYS A 107 0.68 4.15 11.62
C CYS A 107 -0.54 4.27 10.70
N ALA A 108 -0.62 5.34 9.94
CA ALA A 108 -1.74 5.60 9.01
C ALA A 108 -1.77 4.56 7.89
N GLY A 109 -0.61 4.21 7.30
CA GLY A 109 -0.52 3.21 6.24
C GLY A 109 -1.02 1.85 6.70
N ILE A 110 -0.49 1.33 7.80
CA ILE A 110 -0.90 0.02 8.33
C ILE A 110 -2.35 0.04 8.83
N TYR A 111 -2.82 1.15 9.37
CA TYR A 111 -4.24 1.30 9.75
C TYR A 111 -5.14 1.27 8.51
N TYR A 112 -4.73 1.94 7.43
CA TYR A 112 -5.46 1.89 6.16
C TYR A 112 -5.49 0.48 5.57
N ASP A 113 -4.36 -0.24 5.58
CA ASP A 113 -4.31 -1.65 5.19
C ASP A 113 -5.28 -2.50 6.01
N SER A 114 -5.38 -2.28 7.32
CA SER A 114 -6.32 -3.03 8.16
C SER A 114 -7.79 -2.78 7.79
N ILE A 115 -8.12 -1.56 7.39
CA ILE A 115 -9.46 -1.22 6.88
C ILE A 115 -9.72 -1.92 5.55
N LEU A 116 -8.75 -1.92 4.64
CA LEU A 116 -8.86 -2.60 3.35
C LEU A 116 -8.95 -4.12 3.52
N PHE A 117 -8.14 -4.69 4.40
CA PHE A 117 -8.12 -6.13 4.70
C PHE A 117 -9.48 -6.62 5.21
N LYS A 118 -10.17 -5.83 6.04
CA LYS A 118 -11.51 -6.14 6.54
C LYS A 118 -12.59 -6.08 5.45
N LYS A 119 -12.36 -5.35 4.36
CA LYS A 119 -13.29 -5.30 3.22
C LYS A 119 -13.22 -6.53 2.32
N TRP A 120 -12.14 -7.30 2.39
CA TRP A 120 -11.96 -8.54 1.67
C TRP A 120 -12.44 -9.71 2.56
N GLU A 121 -13.37 -10.48 2.05
CA GLU A 121 -14.12 -11.48 2.79
C GLU A 121 -13.26 -12.52 3.52
N GLU A 122 -13.80 -12.99 4.64
CA GLU A 122 -13.05 -13.80 5.61
C GLU A 122 -12.78 -15.23 5.15
N ASP A 123 -13.57 -15.77 4.22
CA ASP A 123 -13.40 -17.10 3.63
C ASP A 123 -12.18 -17.21 2.69
N ARG A 124 -11.58 -16.09 2.33
CA ARG A 124 -10.36 -16.06 1.52
C ARG A 124 -9.15 -16.45 2.33
N LYS A 125 -8.24 -17.22 1.69
CA LYS A 125 -6.93 -17.50 2.29
C LYS A 125 -6.22 -16.19 2.64
N PHE A 126 -5.53 -16.19 3.78
CA PHE A 126 -4.82 -15.01 4.29
C PHE A 126 -3.95 -14.33 3.21
N LEU A 127 -3.17 -15.11 2.45
CA LEU A 127 -2.29 -14.57 1.42
C LEU A 127 -3.06 -13.83 0.31
N ASP A 128 -4.20 -14.35 -0.09
CA ASP A 128 -5.02 -13.70 -1.12
C ASP A 128 -5.65 -12.42 -0.59
N ARG A 129 -6.11 -12.41 0.67
CA ARG A 129 -6.58 -11.19 1.32
C ARG A 129 -5.48 -10.12 1.37
N MET A 130 -4.23 -10.50 1.70
CA MET A 130 -3.09 -9.57 1.70
C MET A 130 -2.81 -9.02 0.30
N ARG A 131 -2.81 -9.86 -0.74
CA ARG A 131 -2.63 -9.43 -2.13
C ARG A 131 -3.70 -8.43 -2.55
N PHE A 132 -4.97 -8.72 -2.27
CA PHE A 132 -6.07 -7.81 -2.55
C PHE A 132 -5.99 -6.51 -1.74
N THR A 133 -5.51 -6.58 -0.50
CA THR A 133 -5.27 -5.40 0.36
C THR A 133 -4.20 -4.50 -0.26
N MET A 134 -3.02 -5.04 -0.59
CA MET A 134 -1.93 -4.28 -1.22
C MET A 134 -2.33 -3.71 -2.59
N GLY A 135 -3.03 -4.50 -3.41
CA GLY A 135 -3.59 -4.02 -4.67
C GLY A 135 -4.60 -2.89 -4.47
N SER A 136 -5.45 -2.99 -3.45
CA SER A 136 -6.44 -1.95 -3.12
C SER A 136 -5.80 -0.66 -2.58
N TYR A 137 -4.69 -0.78 -1.86
CA TYR A 137 -3.93 0.36 -1.40
C TYR A 137 -3.43 1.19 -2.59
N ASN A 138 -2.84 0.53 -3.58
CA ASN A 138 -2.27 1.16 -4.78
C ASN A 138 -3.32 1.68 -5.75
N ALA A 139 -4.24 0.82 -6.17
CA ALA A 139 -5.18 1.10 -7.27
C ALA A 139 -6.56 1.57 -6.80
N GLY A 140 -6.81 1.51 -5.49
CA GLY A 140 -8.12 1.78 -4.89
C GLY A 140 -9.01 0.54 -4.85
N PHE A 141 -9.73 0.37 -3.73
CA PHE A 141 -10.60 -0.79 -3.47
C PHE A 141 -11.61 -1.07 -4.60
N ARG A 142 -12.27 -0.02 -5.09
CA ARG A 142 -13.30 -0.17 -6.15
C ARG A 142 -12.70 -0.66 -7.47
N THR A 143 -11.47 -0.28 -7.79
CA THR A 143 -10.77 -0.72 -9.00
C THR A 143 -10.49 -2.21 -8.94
N ILE A 144 -9.92 -2.69 -7.83
CA ILE A 144 -9.63 -4.11 -7.63
C ILE A 144 -10.91 -4.94 -7.60
N LEU A 145 -11.96 -4.43 -6.96
CA LEU A 145 -13.26 -5.11 -6.91
C LEU A 145 -13.88 -5.28 -8.32
N ARG A 146 -13.76 -4.25 -9.19
CA ARG A 146 -14.21 -4.34 -10.59
C ARG A 146 -13.38 -5.35 -11.38
N ALA A 147 -12.05 -5.30 -11.27
CA ALA A 147 -11.16 -6.23 -11.95
C ALA A 147 -11.48 -7.69 -11.60
N GLN A 148 -11.76 -7.97 -10.33
CA GLN A 148 -12.15 -9.30 -9.87
C GLN A 148 -13.49 -9.79 -10.49
N LYS A 149 -14.46 -8.89 -10.72
CA LYS A 149 -15.74 -9.25 -11.36
C LYS A 149 -15.58 -9.61 -12.83
N VAL A 150 -14.62 -9.02 -13.51
CA VAL A 150 -14.35 -9.30 -14.93
C VAL A 150 -13.58 -10.62 -15.12
N SER A 151 -12.83 -11.06 -14.12
CA SER A 151 -12.02 -12.29 -14.16
C SER A 151 -12.79 -13.56 -13.73
N ARG A 152 -14.06 -13.46 -13.39
CA ARG A 152 -14.99 -14.58 -13.10
C ARG A 152 -15.84 -14.90 -14.30
#